data_51493f60e31d65a5691c63798ae82a4c
#
_entry.id   51493f60e31d65a5691c63798ae82a4c
#
_cell.length_a   1.000
_cell.length_b   1.000
_cell.length_c   1.000
_cell.angle_alpha   90.00
_cell.angle_beta   90.00
_cell.angle_gamma   90.00
#
_symmetry.space_group_name_H-M   'P 1'
#
loop_
_entity.id
_entity.type
_entity.pdbx_description
1 polymer ?
#
loop_
_entity_poly.entity_id
_entity_poly.type
_entity_poly.pdbx_seq_one_letter_code
_entity_poly.pdbx_strand_id
1 'polypeptide(L)'
;MRNIVVLGAGTGGCIVANMLIHKLNQKEWKITVIDRAAEHHYQPGNLFIPFKLYGYETREQIARDITDPLPKSAEFIKAEVKLIDHKNKKVVSTRGNHDYDFLVVALGCTAMAEEVEGLAETMGKNGVHSFYHLDGALAMQPDLEKMQSGKLVIDIADMPIKCPVAPIEFAFLADYYFNLKGVRDQVDISLVTPYSGAFTKPNANRVLTKIAWEKRINIVPNFALESVDAENRTINSFEGTTLEYDLLCIIPPNLGPRVIDDSGLGDGTGYALTDPKTLKHRKADFIYLLGDNTNVSTSKAGSVAHFEAETVVENILLEIEGQKPKPSYDGHSNCYIESGYHKALLIDFNYDMEPLEGKFPVPVVGPFDLLKESYMNHMGKIMFDWIYWNMLLPGYLPMVPMLPSQMNFVGKDMTTHPKIRQSRTVKVGEIMTRDVITVHEGTSLDTAADIMAQQGISSLPVIDADKKLVGILSEADFLASLNINEGSGIKHMFTTIIRRGRPSKTHGTTVDTLMTRKPITVKEDDTLQTALHLMDRNRIKRLIITNSENEVIGVVSRPDLIRLFTGKHK
;
A
#
# COMPACT_ATOMS: atom_id res chain seq x y z
N MET A 1 -27.54 24.24 -2.06
CA MET A 1 -26.91 22.91 -2.27
C MET A 1 -25.48 23.07 -1.86
N ARG A 2 -25.01 22.26 -0.91
CA ARG A 2 -23.59 22.25 -0.46
C ARG A 2 -22.70 21.63 -1.54
N ASN A 3 -21.47 22.05 -1.65
CA ASN A 3 -20.57 21.62 -2.72
C ASN A 3 -19.28 20.99 -2.19
N ILE A 4 -18.95 19.80 -2.69
CA ILE A 4 -17.63 19.19 -2.52
C ILE A 4 -16.89 19.37 -3.84
N VAL A 5 -15.79 20.10 -3.80
CA VAL A 5 -14.91 20.27 -4.97
C VAL A 5 -13.76 19.28 -4.90
N VAL A 6 -13.53 18.54 -5.99
CA VAL A 6 -12.42 17.61 -6.16
C VAL A 6 -11.49 18.17 -7.23
N LEU A 7 -10.24 18.43 -6.88
CA LEU A 7 -9.20 18.88 -7.79
C LEU A 7 -8.39 17.70 -8.31
N GLY A 8 -8.47 17.46 -9.59
CA GLY A 8 -7.85 16.32 -10.28
C GLY A 8 -8.84 15.18 -10.53
N ALA A 9 -8.93 14.75 -11.79
CA ALA A 9 -9.70 13.59 -12.24
C ALA A 9 -8.79 12.37 -12.53
N GLY A 10 -7.66 12.29 -11.85
CA GLY A 10 -6.80 11.12 -11.82
C GLY A 10 -7.38 10.02 -10.92
N THR A 11 -6.58 8.98 -10.62
CA THR A 11 -7.00 7.81 -9.85
C THR A 11 -7.70 8.21 -8.54
N GLY A 12 -7.05 8.99 -7.70
CA GLY A 12 -7.59 9.36 -6.38
C GLY A 12 -8.87 10.20 -6.48
N GLY A 13 -8.91 11.20 -7.37
CA GLY A 13 -10.08 12.06 -7.54
C GLY A 13 -11.29 11.32 -8.09
N CYS A 14 -11.10 10.42 -9.06
CA CYS A 14 -12.18 9.58 -9.57
C CYS A 14 -12.78 8.68 -8.49
N ILE A 15 -11.93 7.99 -7.71
CA ILE A 15 -12.36 7.10 -6.62
C ILE A 15 -13.18 7.89 -5.60
N VAL A 16 -12.66 9.04 -5.12
CA VAL A 16 -13.36 9.88 -4.13
C VAL A 16 -14.68 10.38 -4.67
N ALA A 17 -14.71 10.89 -5.91
CA ALA A 17 -15.96 11.39 -6.52
C ALA A 17 -17.02 10.29 -6.61
N ASN A 18 -16.64 9.10 -7.08
CA ASN A 18 -17.54 7.95 -7.16
C ASN A 18 -18.02 7.48 -5.77
N MET A 19 -17.14 7.36 -4.80
CA MET A 19 -17.51 6.95 -3.43
C MET A 19 -18.46 7.96 -2.78
N LEU A 20 -18.22 9.26 -2.93
CA LEU A 20 -19.06 10.32 -2.34
C LEU A 20 -20.44 10.34 -2.97
N ILE A 21 -20.56 10.19 -4.30
CA ILE A 21 -21.86 10.14 -4.98
C ILE A 21 -22.77 9.02 -4.45
N HIS A 22 -22.17 7.85 -4.13
CA HIS A 22 -22.93 6.72 -3.59
C HIS A 22 -23.33 6.89 -2.11
N LYS A 23 -22.62 7.72 -1.36
CA LYS A 23 -22.82 7.87 0.09
C LYS A 23 -23.58 9.14 0.48
N LEU A 24 -23.65 10.15 -0.39
CA LEU A 24 -24.27 11.44 -0.10
C LEU A 24 -25.66 11.58 -0.75
N ASN A 25 -26.52 12.33 -0.09
CA ASN A 25 -27.81 12.74 -0.66
C ASN A 25 -27.58 13.79 -1.76
N GLN A 26 -27.77 13.40 -3.01
CA GLN A 26 -27.55 14.26 -4.18
C GLN A 26 -28.54 15.44 -4.29
N LYS A 27 -29.63 15.49 -3.49
CA LYS A 27 -30.48 16.65 -3.37
C LYS A 27 -29.89 17.74 -2.48
N GLU A 28 -28.97 17.40 -1.60
CA GLU A 28 -28.32 18.31 -0.66
C GLU A 28 -26.89 18.65 -1.06
N TRP A 29 -26.20 17.69 -1.66
CA TRP A 29 -24.80 17.78 -2.03
C TRP A 29 -24.58 17.69 -3.53
N LYS A 30 -23.72 18.57 -4.02
CA LYS A 30 -23.15 18.55 -5.37
C LYS A 30 -21.69 18.13 -5.29
N ILE A 31 -21.22 17.40 -6.28
CA ILE A 31 -19.78 17.09 -6.47
C ILE A 31 -19.33 17.76 -7.75
N THR A 32 -18.32 18.60 -7.65
CA THR A 32 -17.69 19.29 -8.79
C THR A 32 -16.26 18.81 -8.92
N VAL A 33 -15.89 18.24 -10.05
CA VAL A 33 -14.52 17.78 -10.35
C VAL A 33 -13.88 18.75 -11.32
N ILE A 34 -12.66 19.23 -11.01
CA ILE A 34 -11.93 20.19 -11.84
C ILE A 34 -10.60 19.55 -12.27
N ASP A 35 -10.38 19.42 -13.57
CA ASP A 35 -9.12 18.97 -14.14
C ASP A 35 -8.85 19.65 -15.49
N ARG A 36 -7.58 19.82 -15.83
CA ARG A 36 -7.14 20.38 -17.12
C ARG A 36 -6.97 19.34 -18.22
N ALA A 37 -6.78 18.07 -17.83
CA ALA A 37 -6.49 16.98 -18.76
C ALA A 37 -7.68 16.67 -19.68
N ALA A 38 -7.41 16.03 -20.81
CA ALA A 38 -8.41 15.49 -21.71
C ALA A 38 -8.57 13.97 -21.55
N GLU A 39 -7.54 13.31 -21.05
CA GLU A 39 -7.48 11.86 -20.96
C GLU A 39 -7.13 11.42 -19.54
N HIS A 40 -7.72 10.30 -19.15
CA HIS A 40 -7.36 9.53 -17.98
C HIS A 40 -6.49 8.34 -18.40
N HIS A 41 -5.31 8.19 -17.77
CA HIS A 41 -4.36 7.16 -18.14
C HIS A 41 -4.25 6.07 -17.07
N TYR A 42 -4.29 4.81 -17.49
CA TYR A 42 -3.84 3.68 -16.68
C TYR A 42 -2.32 3.70 -16.62
N GLN A 43 -1.75 4.51 -15.71
CA GLN A 43 -0.30 4.76 -15.64
C GLN A 43 0.58 3.50 -15.48
N PRO A 44 0.15 2.41 -14.80
CA PRO A 44 0.93 1.17 -14.77
C PRO A 44 1.18 0.56 -16.15
N GLY A 45 0.35 0.84 -17.14
CA GLY A 45 0.53 0.43 -18.53
C GLY A 45 1.76 1.08 -19.21
N ASN A 46 2.14 2.28 -18.79
CA ASN A 46 3.33 2.97 -19.32
C ASN A 46 4.61 2.12 -19.19
N LEU A 47 4.67 1.24 -18.20
CA LEU A 47 5.80 0.35 -17.96
C LEU A 47 5.98 -0.68 -19.09
N PHE A 48 4.88 -1.17 -19.68
CA PHE A 48 4.88 -2.23 -20.68
C PHE A 48 4.99 -1.71 -22.11
N ILE A 49 4.49 -0.50 -22.36
CA ILE A 49 4.46 0.15 -23.68
C ILE A 49 5.83 0.17 -24.37
N PRO A 50 6.95 0.55 -23.72
CA PRO A 50 8.26 0.59 -24.39
C PRO A 50 8.68 -0.75 -25.01
N PHE A 51 8.25 -1.85 -24.39
CA PHE A 51 8.61 -3.20 -24.76
C PHE A 51 7.55 -3.92 -25.61
N LYS A 52 6.38 -3.33 -25.80
CA LYS A 52 5.20 -3.95 -26.44
C LYS A 52 4.83 -5.29 -25.78
N LEU A 53 4.88 -5.33 -24.46
CA LEU A 53 4.62 -6.55 -23.70
C LEU A 53 3.16 -6.60 -23.21
N TYR A 54 2.63 -7.81 -23.10
CA TYR A 54 1.33 -8.13 -22.50
C TYR A 54 0.13 -7.39 -23.12
N GLY A 55 0.25 -7.02 -24.41
CA GLY A 55 -0.81 -6.33 -25.15
C GLY A 55 -0.81 -4.81 -24.99
N TYR A 56 0.23 -4.21 -24.40
CA TYR A 56 0.39 -2.75 -24.27
C TYR A 56 1.36 -2.24 -25.34
N GLU A 57 0.84 -1.62 -26.39
CA GLU A 57 1.64 -1.11 -27.52
C GLU A 57 1.29 0.32 -27.90
N THR A 58 0.04 0.73 -27.67
CA THR A 58 -0.49 1.99 -28.15
C THR A 58 -1.18 2.80 -27.03
N ARG A 59 -1.46 4.08 -27.32
CA ARG A 59 -2.17 4.98 -26.42
C ARG A 59 -3.55 4.47 -26.02
N GLU A 60 -4.31 3.95 -26.98
CA GLU A 60 -5.70 3.58 -26.83
C GLU A 60 -5.93 2.46 -25.80
N GLN A 61 -4.87 1.67 -25.55
CA GLN A 61 -4.94 0.57 -24.59
C GLN A 61 -4.93 1.02 -23.14
N ILE A 62 -4.37 2.22 -22.86
CA ILE A 62 -4.24 2.74 -21.49
C ILE A 62 -4.86 4.12 -21.27
N ALA A 63 -5.32 4.78 -22.31
CA ALA A 63 -5.94 6.10 -22.25
C ALA A 63 -7.45 6.02 -22.55
N ARG A 64 -8.24 6.78 -21.81
CA ARG A 64 -9.68 6.99 -22.02
C ARG A 64 -10.02 8.46 -21.85
N ASP A 65 -11.19 8.90 -22.31
CA ASP A 65 -11.65 10.25 -22.00
C ASP A 65 -11.65 10.49 -20.49
N ILE A 66 -11.23 11.66 -20.07
CA ILE A 66 -11.09 12.02 -18.65
C ILE A 66 -12.40 11.87 -17.87
N THR A 67 -13.54 11.98 -18.55
CA THR A 67 -14.86 11.89 -17.95
C THR A 67 -15.39 10.46 -17.83
N ASP A 68 -14.84 9.50 -18.57
CA ASP A 68 -15.31 8.10 -18.57
C ASP A 68 -15.37 7.46 -17.16
N PRO A 69 -14.34 7.62 -16.31
CA PRO A 69 -14.36 7.04 -14.95
C PRO A 69 -15.12 7.88 -13.93
N LEU A 70 -15.62 9.06 -14.29
CA LEU A 70 -16.35 9.94 -13.37
C LEU A 70 -17.83 9.53 -13.23
N PRO A 71 -18.44 9.74 -12.06
CA PRO A 71 -19.88 9.50 -11.92
C PRO A 71 -20.67 10.51 -12.76
N LYS A 72 -21.67 10.02 -13.49
CA LYS A 72 -22.49 10.85 -14.43
C LYS A 72 -23.20 12.03 -13.77
N SER A 73 -23.44 11.97 -12.46
CA SER A 73 -24.11 13.04 -11.70
C SER A 73 -23.13 14.08 -11.14
N ALA A 74 -21.81 13.85 -11.25
CA ALA A 74 -20.83 14.87 -10.90
C ALA A 74 -20.72 15.91 -12.04
N GLU A 75 -20.53 17.17 -11.67
CA GLU A 75 -20.19 18.21 -12.63
C GLU A 75 -18.69 18.14 -12.92
N PHE A 76 -18.32 17.98 -14.19
CA PHE A 76 -16.93 18.08 -14.61
C PHE A 76 -16.63 19.44 -15.24
N ILE A 77 -15.58 20.10 -14.78
CA ILE A 77 -15.10 21.38 -15.30
C ILE A 77 -13.67 21.20 -15.84
N LYS A 78 -13.53 21.24 -17.16
CA LYS A 78 -12.22 21.22 -17.80
C LYS A 78 -11.54 22.57 -17.62
N ALA A 79 -10.69 22.68 -16.60
CA ALA A 79 -10.01 23.93 -16.25
C ALA A 79 -8.70 23.65 -15.50
N GLU A 80 -7.76 24.58 -15.63
CA GLU A 80 -6.56 24.61 -14.82
C GLU A 80 -6.83 25.38 -13.52
N VAL A 81 -6.46 24.79 -12.38
CA VAL A 81 -6.52 25.44 -11.06
C VAL A 81 -5.37 26.42 -10.93
N LYS A 82 -5.66 27.68 -10.59
CA LYS A 82 -4.69 28.77 -10.46
C LYS A 82 -4.40 29.16 -9.01
N LEU A 83 -5.39 29.00 -8.12
CA LEU A 83 -5.24 29.31 -6.70
C LEU A 83 -6.29 28.57 -5.87
N ILE A 84 -5.91 28.13 -4.68
CA ILE A 84 -6.82 27.61 -3.65
C ILE A 84 -6.91 28.64 -2.54
N ASP A 85 -7.92 29.52 -2.61
CA ASP A 85 -8.19 30.50 -1.54
C ASP A 85 -8.89 29.78 -0.37
N HIS A 86 -8.10 29.12 0.44
CA HIS A 86 -8.60 28.33 1.55
C HIS A 86 -9.27 29.16 2.66
N LYS A 87 -8.94 30.45 2.77
CA LYS A 87 -9.56 31.36 3.77
C LYS A 87 -11.00 31.70 3.41
N ASN A 88 -11.28 31.87 2.13
CA ASN A 88 -12.60 32.19 1.61
C ASN A 88 -13.34 30.95 1.06
N LYS A 89 -12.79 29.75 1.23
CA LYS A 89 -13.33 28.47 0.72
C LYS A 89 -13.64 28.52 -0.79
N LYS A 90 -12.69 28.96 -1.58
CA LYS A 90 -12.84 29.18 -3.00
C LYS A 90 -11.68 28.61 -3.80
N VAL A 91 -11.94 27.94 -4.91
CA VAL A 91 -10.96 27.56 -5.92
C VAL A 91 -11.07 28.53 -7.09
N VAL A 92 -9.94 29.12 -7.48
CA VAL A 92 -9.82 29.95 -8.68
C VAL A 92 -9.26 29.11 -9.81
N SER A 93 -9.97 29.05 -10.92
CA SER A 93 -9.56 28.31 -12.12
C SER A 93 -9.61 29.16 -13.37
N THR A 94 -9.14 28.64 -14.49
CA THR A 94 -9.26 29.29 -15.82
C THR A 94 -10.70 29.42 -16.31
N ARG A 95 -11.68 28.81 -15.62
CA ARG A 95 -13.13 28.89 -15.92
C ARG A 95 -13.92 29.63 -14.85
N GLY A 96 -13.24 30.35 -13.94
CA GLY A 96 -13.88 31.15 -12.90
C GLY A 96 -13.63 30.62 -11.49
N ASN A 97 -14.44 31.11 -10.57
CA ASN A 97 -14.35 30.80 -9.15
C ASN A 97 -15.37 29.73 -8.76
N HIS A 98 -14.97 28.82 -7.89
CA HIS A 98 -15.79 27.69 -7.43
C HIS A 98 -15.76 27.65 -5.90
N ASP A 99 -16.90 27.96 -5.28
CA ASP A 99 -17.04 27.88 -3.82
C ASP A 99 -17.19 26.42 -3.40
N TYR A 100 -16.65 26.08 -2.22
CA TYR A 100 -16.75 24.74 -1.66
C TYR A 100 -17.09 24.74 -0.16
N ASP A 101 -17.80 23.72 0.29
CA ASP A 101 -17.94 23.37 1.70
C ASP A 101 -16.80 22.46 2.13
N PHE A 102 -16.44 21.48 1.29
CA PHE A 102 -15.26 20.63 1.41
C PHE A 102 -14.46 20.63 0.12
N LEU A 103 -13.14 20.54 0.27
CA LEU A 103 -12.20 20.46 -0.84
C LEU A 103 -11.39 19.18 -0.74
N VAL A 104 -11.28 18.45 -1.85
CA VAL A 104 -10.37 17.30 -2.00
C VAL A 104 -9.32 17.66 -3.02
N VAL A 105 -8.04 17.58 -2.66
CA VAL A 105 -6.91 17.86 -3.54
C VAL A 105 -6.25 16.55 -3.94
N ALA A 106 -6.37 16.17 -5.22
CA ALA A 106 -5.86 14.94 -5.81
C ALA A 106 -5.14 15.22 -7.15
N LEU A 107 -4.34 16.29 -7.18
CA LEU A 107 -3.68 16.83 -8.39
C LEU A 107 -2.45 16.01 -8.85
N GLY A 108 -2.03 15.02 -8.07
CA GLY A 108 -0.86 14.21 -8.38
C GLY A 108 0.47 14.96 -8.27
N CYS A 109 1.50 14.44 -8.93
CA CYS A 109 2.81 15.08 -9.06
C CYS A 109 3.29 15.03 -10.52
N THR A 110 4.28 15.86 -10.84
CA THR A 110 4.84 15.98 -12.19
C THR A 110 6.33 15.67 -12.16
N ALA A 111 6.80 14.89 -13.14
CA ALA A 111 8.24 14.70 -13.38
C ALA A 111 8.80 15.96 -14.06
N MET A 112 9.81 16.55 -13.44
CA MET A 112 10.38 17.85 -13.81
C MET A 112 11.78 17.66 -14.39
N ALA A 113 11.86 17.57 -15.73
CA ALA A 113 13.14 17.45 -16.42
C ALA A 113 14.00 18.73 -16.30
N GLU A 114 13.35 19.87 -16.06
CA GLU A 114 13.98 21.18 -15.90
C GLU A 114 14.82 21.28 -14.62
N GLU A 115 14.63 20.38 -13.67
CA GLU A 115 15.40 20.34 -12.41
C GLU A 115 16.78 19.65 -12.56
N VAL A 116 17.08 19.08 -13.75
CA VAL A 116 18.35 18.41 -14.03
C VAL A 116 19.01 19.10 -15.22
N GLU A 117 20.26 19.51 -15.07
CA GLU A 117 21.04 20.18 -16.13
C GLU A 117 21.16 19.28 -17.36
N GLY A 118 20.86 19.85 -18.54
CA GLY A 118 20.94 19.19 -19.85
C GLY A 118 19.79 18.18 -20.12
N LEU A 119 18.88 17.92 -19.17
CA LEU A 119 17.85 16.90 -19.35
C LEU A 119 16.65 17.42 -20.17
N ALA A 120 16.13 18.60 -19.86
CA ALA A 120 14.91 19.12 -20.50
C ALA A 120 15.04 19.24 -22.02
N GLU A 121 16.19 19.70 -22.49
CA GLU A 121 16.47 19.93 -23.92
C GLU A 121 16.66 18.64 -24.70
N THR A 122 16.99 17.56 -24.02
CA THR A 122 17.36 16.25 -24.60
C THR A 122 16.29 15.19 -24.50
N MET A 123 15.26 15.41 -23.67
CA MET A 123 14.14 14.47 -23.55
C MET A 123 13.50 14.13 -24.90
N GLY A 124 13.40 12.83 -25.19
CA GLY A 124 12.89 12.30 -26.45
C GLY A 124 13.89 12.36 -27.62
N LYS A 125 15.15 12.73 -27.38
CA LYS A 125 16.23 12.83 -28.39
C LYS A 125 17.47 12.06 -27.93
N ASN A 126 18.34 11.73 -28.86
CA ASN A 126 19.66 11.12 -28.59
C ASN A 126 19.63 9.89 -27.66
N GLY A 127 18.52 9.13 -27.69
CA GLY A 127 18.35 7.97 -26.82
C GLY A 127 18.01 8.30 -25.35
N VAL A 128 17.53 9.51 -25.05
CA VAL A 128 17.11 9.92 -23.70
C VAL A 128 15.59 9.89 -23.61
N HIS A 129 15.02 9.03 -22.77
CA HIS A 129 13.57 8.85 -22.64
C HIS A 129 13.14 8.67 -21.18
N SER A 130 11.83 8.81 -20.95
CA SER A 130 11.19 8.46 -19.68
C SER A 130 9.86 7.77 -19.93
N PHE A 131 9.64 6.61 -19.31
CA PHE A 131 8.35 5.93 -19.37
C PHE A 131 7.33 6.43 -18.33
N TYR A 132 7.69 7.44 -17.53
CA TYR A 132 6.78 8.03 -16.54
C TYR A 132 5.67 8.88 -17.18
N HIS A 133 5.76 9.10 -18.48
CA HIS A 133 4.71 9.70 -19.31
C HIS A 133 4.43 8.83 -20.52
N LEU A 134 3.17 8.77 -20.92
CA LEU A 134 2.75 7.94 -22.05
C LEU A 134 3.50 8.28 -23.36
N ASP A 135 3.64 9.56 -23.67
CA ASP A 135 4.35 9.98 -24.88
C ASP A 135 5.83 9.58 -24.86
N GLY A 136 6.49 9.66 -23.68
CA GLY A 136 7.86 9.20 -23.52
C GLY A 136 7.99 7.67 -23.62
N ALA A 137 7.03 6.93 -23.08
CA ALA A 137 6.99 5.47 -23.21
C ALA A 137 6.85 5.04 -24.67
N LEU A 138 5.98 5.71 -25.43
CA LEU A 138 5.80 5.46 -26.87
C LEU A 138 7.04 5.86 -27.69
N ALA A 139 7.65 7.01 -27.34
CA ALA A 139 8.85 7.49 -28.05
C ALA A 139 10.06 6.57 -27.86
N MET A 140 10.12 5.80 -26.78
CA MET A 140 11.23 4.87 -26.50
C MET A 140 11.15 3.59 -27.33
N GLN A 141 9.98 3.18 -27.80
CA GLN A 141 9.78 1.90 -28.55
C GLN A 141 10.77 1.72 -29.72
N PRO A 142 10.92 2.69 -30.66
CA PRO A 142 11.82 2.53 -31.80
C PRO A 142 13.28 2.31 -31.41
N ASP A 143 13.74 2.94 -30.32
CA ASP A 143 15.12 2.84 -29.89
C ASP A 143 15.40 1.49 -29.22
N LEU A 144 14.47 0.99 -28.39
CA LEU A 144 14.54 -0.38 -27.86
C LEU A 144 14.47 -1.45 -28.96
N GLU A 145 13.63 -1.23 -29.97
CA GLU A 145 13.56 -2.14 -31.13
C GLU A 145 14.86 -2.21 -31.94
N LYS A 146 15.52 -1.08 -32.12
CA LYS A 146 16.81 -1.01 -32.84
C LYS A 146 17.99 -1.54 -32.05
N MET A 147 17.93 -1.46 -30.71
CA MET A 147 19.05 -1.82 -29.84
C MET A 147 19.38 -3.30 -29.94
N GLN A 148 20.58 -3.65 -30.42
CA GLN A 148 21.10 -5.01 -30.52
C GLN A 148 22.23 -5.28 -29.54
N SER A 149 22.90 -4.24 -29.08
CA SER A 149 24.01 -4.28 -28.14
C SER A 149 24.19 -2.92 -27.48
N GLY A 150 25.02 -2.84 -26.44
CA GLY A 150 25.38 -1.58 -25.79
C GLY A 150 24.81 -1.46 -24.38
N LYS A 151 24.80 -0.23 -23.85
CA LYS A 151 24.50 0.11 -22.46
C LYS A 151 23.09 0.71 -22.33
N LEU A 152 22.16 -0.02 -21.72
CA LEU A 152 20.89 0.54 -21.25
C LEU A 152 21.03 0.99 -19.80
N VAL A 153 20.94 2.29 -19.57
CA VAL A 153 20.98 2.88 -18.23
C VAL A 153 19.57 3.30 -17.84
N ILE A 154 19.11 2.83 -16.67
CA ILE A 154 17.88 3.27 -16.01
C ILE A 154 18.32 4.13 -14.84
N ASP A 155 18.04 5.43 -14.86
CA ASP A 155 18.48 6.36 -13.81
C ASP A 155 17.30 6.96 -13.05
N ILE A 156 17.40 6.96 -11.73
CA ILE A 156 16.49 7.67 -10.81
C ILE A 156 17.20 8.94 -10.40
N ALA A 157 16.83 10.07 -11.00
CA ALA A 157 17.55 11.32 -10.81
C ALA A 157 17.48 11.83 -9.36
N ASP A 158 16.30 11.74 -8.72
CA ASP A 158 16.10 12.20 -7.34
C ASP A 158 14.84 11.56 -6.73
N MET A 159 14.60 11.83 -5.45
CA MET A 159 13.45 11.33 -4.68
C MET A 159 12.68 12.49 -4.01
N PRO A 160 11.37 12.36 -3.83
CA PRO A 160 10.51 11.18 -4.11
C PRO A 160 10.10 11.07 -5.58
N ILE A 161 9.81 9.84 -6.02
CA ILE A 161 9.19 9.58 -7.32
C ILE A 161 7.86 8.86 -7.15
N LYS A 162 6.94 9.01 -8.11
CA LYS A 162 5.75 8.16 -8.17
C LYS A 162 6.16 6.74 -8.54
N CYS A 163 5.45 5.75 -7.99
CA CYS A 163 5.72 4.32 -8.20
C CYS A 163 7.20 3.93 -8.05
N PRO A 164 7.78 3.99 -6.84
CA PRO A 164 9.23 3.82 -6.63
C PRO A 164 9.76 2.41 -6.96
N VAL A 165 8.88 1.44 -7.28
CA VAL A 165 9.27 0.13 -7.80
C VAL A 165 9.38 0.09 -9.33
N ALA A 166 8.80 1.05 -10.04
CA ALA A 166 8.75 1.01 -11.50
C ALA A 166 10.14 1.00 -12.18
N PRO A 167 11.17 1.70 -11.69
CA PRO A 167 12.50 1.64 -12.32
C PRO A 167 13.14 0.25 -12.30
N ILE A 168 13.04 -0.48 -11.18
CA ILE A 168 13.56 -1.85 -11.10
C ILE A 168 12.69 -2.82 -11.91
N GLU A 169 11.37 -2.61 -11.97
CA GLU A 169 10.48 -3.36 -12.87
C GLU A 169 10.90 -3.17 -14.33
N PHE A 170 11.17 -1.92 -14.72
CA PHE A 170 11.65 -1.63 -16.08
C PHE A 170 12.94 -2.37 -16.42
N ALA A 171 13.90 -2.41 -15.49
CA ALA A 171 15.14 -3.15 -15.67
C ALA A 171 14.89 -4.67 -15.82
N PHE A 172 13.97 -5.24 -15.06
CA PHE A 172 13.59 -6.66 -15.17
C PHE A 172 12.87 -6.96 -16.49
N LEU A 173 12.02 -6.07 -16.95
CA LEU A 173 11.33 -6.20 -18.24
C LEU A 173 12.31 -6.02 -19.41
N ALA A 174 13.30 -5.15 -19.30
CA ALA A 174 14.37 -5.02 -20.28
C ALA A 174 15.18 -6.31 -20.41
N ASP A 175 15.55 -6.94 -19.28
CA ASP A 175 16.20 -8.25 -19.27
C ASP A 175 15.36 -9.30 -20.03
N TYR A 176 14.06 -9.38 -19.73
CA TYR A 176 13.15 -10.30 -20.42
C TYR A 176 12.99 -9.99 -21.92
N TYR A 177 12.83 -8.72 -22.26
CA TYR A 177 12.68 -8.24 -23.63
C TYR A 177 13.89 -8.58 -24.51
N PHE A 178 15.11 -8.26 -24.05
CA PHE A 178 16.33 -8.57 -24.79
C PHE A 178 16.63 -10.07 -24.85
N ASN A 179 16.15 -10.84 -23.85
CA ASN A 179 16.19 -12.29 -23.91
C ASN A 179 15.27 -12.83 -25.04
N LEU A 180 14.04 -12.32 -25.13
CA LEU A 180 13.11 -12.65 -26.22
C LEU A 180 13.68 -12.30 -27.61
N LYS A 181 14.42 -11.19 -27.70
CA LYS A 181 15.14 -10.79 -28.93
C LYS A 181 16.38 -11.65 -29.23
N GLY A 182 16.86 -12.45 -28.29
CA GLY A 182 18.08 -13.25 -28.43
C GLY A 182 19.38 -12.44 -28.36
N VAL A 183 19.34 -11.20 -27.83
CA VAL A 183 20.50 -10.30 -27.76
C VAL A 183 20.88 -9.93 -26.33
N ARG A 184 20.30 -10.55 -25.31
CA ARG A 184 20.49 -10.20 -23.89
C ARG A 184 21.97 -10.16 -23.46
N ASP A 185 22.78 -11.07 -23.98
CA ASP A 185 24.21 -11.16 -23.66
C ASP A 185 25.05 -10.02 -24.25
N GLN A 186 24.48 -9.22 -25.15
CA GLN A 186 25.13 -8.09 -25.80
C GLN A 186 24.70 -6.73 -25.22
N VAL A 187 23.72 -6.74 -24.30
CA VAL A 187 23.17 -5.52 -23.69
C VAL A 187 23.51 -5.49 -22.21
N ASP A 188 24.26 -4.47 -21.79
CA ASP A 188 24.54 -4.17 -20.40
C ASP A 188 23.42 -3.33 -19.80
N ILE A 189 22.72 -3.86 -18.81
CA ILE A 189 21.61 -3.17 -18.12
C ILE A 189 22.11 -2.67 -16.76
N SER A 190 21.96 -1.38 -16.50
CA SER A 190 22.30 -0.76 -15.23
C SER A 190 21.11 0.01 -14.64
N LEU A 191 20.82 -0.21 -13.36
CA LEU A 191 19.93 0.62 -12.54
C LEU A 191 20.78 1.56 -11.69
N VAL A 192 20.70 2.84 -11.98
CA VAL A 192 21.42 3.92 -11.29
C VAL A 192 20.45 4.60 -10.33
N THR A 193 20.87 4.85 -9.11
CA THR A 193 19.94 5.30 -8.08
C THR A 193 20.62 6.08 -6.97
N PRO A 194 19.99 7.13 -6.42
CA PRO A 194 20.49 7.83 -5.23
C PRO A 194 20.37 6.99 -3.94
N TYR A 195 19.68 5.86 -3.97
CA TYR A 195 19.59 4.94 -2.84
C TYR A 195 20.86 4.12 -2.63
N SER A 196 20.96 3.49 -1.45
CA SER A 196 22.01 2.52 -1.13
C SER A 196 21.80 1.13 -1.75
N GLY A 197 20.80 0.96 -2.63
CA GLY A 197 20.49 -0.30 -3.31
C GLY A 197 19.24 -0.20 -4.18
N ALA A 198 18.68 -1.34 -4.57
CA ALA A 198 17.55 -1.42 -5.51
C ALA A 198 16.23 -0.81 -4.98
N PHE A 199 16.08 -0.70 -3.66
CA PHE A 199 14.86 -0.17 -3.05
C PHE A 199 15.11 0.36 -1.62
N THR A 200 14.20 1.22 -1.14
CA THR A 200 14.32 1.90 0.17
C THR A 200 14.04 1.00 1.37
N LYS A 201 13.14 0.02 1.22
CA LYS A 201 12.76 -0.89 2.30
C LYS A 201 13.73 -2.08 2.36
N PRO A 202 14.43 -2.33 3.50
CA PRO A 202 15.52 -3.31 3.59
C PRO A 202 15.17 -4.72 3.11
N ASN A 203 14.00 -5.26 3.47
CA ASN A 203 13.60 -6.60 3.03
C ASN A 203 13.36 -6.67 1.52
N ALA A 204 12.66 -5.69 0.96
CA ALA A 204 12.45 -5.62 -0.48
C ALA A 204 13.78 -5.39 -1.21
N ASN A 205 14.63 -4.48 -0.71
CA ASN A 205 15.96 -4.25 -1.28
C ASN A 205 16.78 -5.55 -1.39
N ARG A 206 16.82 -6.34 -0.33
CA ARG A 206 17.52 -7.63 -0.32
C ARG A 206 17.02 -8.59 -1.41
N VAL A 207 15.71 -8.70 -1.56
CA VAL A 207 15.11 -9.62 -2.55
C VAL A 207 15.29 -9.09 -3.97
N LEU A 208 15.03 -7.80 -4.19
CA LEU A 208 15.13 -7.18 -5.52
C LEU A 208 16.58 -7.13 -6.02
N THR A 209 17.54 -6.82 -5.13
CA THR A 209 18.98 -6.87 -5.47
C THR A 209 19.42 -8.29 -5.84
N LYS A 210 18.93 -9.31 -5.13
CA LYS A 210 19.22 -10.70 -5.49
C LYS A 210 18.70 -11.04 -6.89
N ILE A 211 17.45 -10.69 -7.21
CA ILE A 211 16.85 -10.94 -8.54
C ILE A 211 17.61 -10.16 -9.62
N ALA A 212 17.99 -8.90 -9.36
CA ALA A 212 18.79 -8.10 -10.29
C ALA A 212 20.13 -8.78 -10.59
N TRP A 213 20.81 -9.29 -9.56
CA TRP A 213 22.06 -10.03 -9.71
C TRP A 213 21.89 -11.32 -10.56
N GLU A 214 20.84 -12.10 -10.28
CA GLU A 214 20.50 -13.32 -11.05
C GLU A 214 20.24 -13.01 -12.54
N LYS A 215 19.67 -11.82 -12.82
CA LYS A 215 19.41 -11.31 -14.18
C LYS A 215 20.60 -10.54 -14.77
N ARG A 216 21.73 -10.50 -14.10
CA ARG A 216 22.93 -9.73 -14.54
C ARG A 216 22.61 -8.26 -14.83
N ILE A 217 21.79 -7.65 -13.97
CA ILE A 217 21.51 -6.22 -13.95
C ILE A 217 22.43 -5.58 -12.92
N ASN A 218 23.21 -4.61 -13.35
CA ASN A 218 24.10 -3.86 -12.48
C ASN A 218 23.30 -2.81 -11.69
N ILE A 219 23.48 -2.75 -10.36
CA ILE A 219 22.91 -1.68 -9.53
C ILE A 219 24.06 -0.74 -9.15
N VAL A 220 23.92 0.54 -9.54
CA VAL A 220 24.86 1.61 -9.18
C VAL A 220 24.19 2.47 -8.09
N PRO A 221 24.48 2.19 -6.82
CA PRO A 221 23.85 2.92 -5.70
C PRO A 221 24.60 4.22 -5.41
N ASN A 222 23.95 5.09 -4.63
CA ASN A 222 24.48 6.37 -4.13
C ASN A 222 24.96 7.29 -5.27
N PHE A 223 24.28 7.26 -6.39
CA PHE A 223 24.56 8.13 -7.52
C PHE A 223 23.54 9.28 -7.51
N ALA A 224 23.93 10.44 -7.03
CA ALA A 224 23.11 11.65 -7.07
C ALA A 224 23.37 12.36 -8.41
N LEU A 225 22.39 12.31 -9.32
CA LEU A 225 22.51 12.85 -10.65
C LEU A 225 22.66 14.38 -10.62
N GLU A 226 23.69 14.91 -11.27
CA GLU A 226 23.94 16.33 -11.47
C GLU A 226 23.48 16.77 -12.86
N SER A 227 23.93 16.07 -13.91
CA SER A 227 23.68 16.49 -15.29
C SER A 227 23.60 15.33 -16.28
N VAL A 228 22.96 15.60 -17.43
CA VAL A 228 22.90 14.72 -18.60
C VAL A 228 23.59 15.40 -19.77
N ASP A 229 24.67 14.80 -20.28
CA ASP A 229 25.34 15.22 -21.53
C ASP A 229 24.93 14.27 -22.65
N ALA A 230 23.91 14.64 -23.40
CA ALA A 230 23.38 13.81 -24.48
C ALA A 230 24.24 13.84 -25.76
N GLU A 231 25.15 14.78 -25.91
CA GLU A 231 26.10 14.82 -27.04
C GLU A 231 27.18 13.74 -26.86
N ASN A 232 27.72 13.64 -25.64
CA ASN A 232 28.70 12.62 -25.27
C ASN A 232 28.06 11.32 -24.75
N ARG A 233 26.73 11.28 -24.60
CA ARG A 233 25.96 10.14 -24.05
C ARG A 233 26.43 9.72 -22.68
N THR A 234 26.54 10.69 -21.76
CA THR A 234 26.94 10.45 -20.38
C THR A 234 25.97 11.07 -19.40
N ILE A 235 25.93 10.48 -18.22
CA ILE A 235 25.33 11.07 -17.02
C ILE A 235 26.42 11.31 -15.99
N ASN A 236 26.34 12.41 -15.26
CA ASN A 236 27.34 12.80 -14.27
C ASN A 236 26.69 12.96 -12.91
N SER A 237 27.36 12.50 -11.86
CA SER A 237 26.92 12.68 -10.49
C SER A 237 27.61 13.87 -9.83
N PHE A 238 27.00 14.43 -8.78
CA PHE A 238 27.61 15.48 -7.94
C PHE A 238 28.93 15.04 -7.28
N GLU A 239 29.17 13.73 -7.14
CA GLU A 239 30.42 13.16 -6.64
C GLU A 239 31.50 13.03 -7.72
N GLY A 240 31.22 13.44 -8.97
CA GLY A 240 32.14 13.41 -10.09
C GLY A 240 32.28 12.04 -10.78
N THR A 241 31.31 11.15 -10.58
CA THR A 241 31.25 9.87 -11.31
C THR A 241 30.52 10.08 -12.64
N THR A 242 31.12 9.63 -13.73
CA THR A 242 30.53 9.66 -15.08
C THR A 242 30.20 8.26 -15.55
N LEU A 243 28.99 8.07 -16.08
CA LEU A 243 28.52 6.82 -16.69
C LEU A 243 28.09 7.06 -18.12
N GLU A 244 28.53 6.19 -19.03
CA GLU A 244 28.14 6.22 -20.44
C GLU A 244 26.88 5.39 -20.69
N TYR A 245 26.06 5.80 -21.66
CA TYR A 245 24.90 5.06 -22.12
C TYR A 245 24.76 5.06 -23.66
N ASP A 246 24.13 4.03 -24.19
CA ASP A 246 23.62 4.02 -25.57
C ASP A 246 22.13 4.38 -25.59
N LEU A 247 21.40 3.94 -24.56
CA LEU A 247 20.00 4.30 -24.30
C LEU A 247 19.82 4.65 -22.81
N LEU A 248 19.28 5.83 -22.52
CA LEU A 248 18.99 6.31 -21.18
C LEU A 248 17.48 6.34 -20.92
N CYS A 249 17.03 5.56 -19.96
CA CYS A 249 15.69 5.63 -19.40
C CYS A 249 15.77 6.40 -18.07
N ILE A 250 15.43 7.67 -18.07
CA ILE A 250 15.57 8.52 -16.89
C ILE A 250 14.24 8.81 -16.22
N ILE A 251 14.23 8.79 -14.90
CA ILE A 251 13.11 9.22 -14.07
C ILE A 251 13.48 10.57 -13.46
N PRO A 252 12.98 11.70 -14.02
CA PRO A 252 13.26 13.03 -13.49
C PRO A 252 12.75 13.20 -12.06
N PRO A 253 13.24 14.20 -11.30
CA PRO A 253 12.67 14.57 -10.02
C PRO A 253 11.16 14.79 -10.13
N ASN A 254 10.40 14.30 -9.15
CA ASN A 254 8.95 14.49 -9.13
C ASN A 254 8.60 15.57 -8.10
N LEU A 255 7.92 16.60 -8.53
CA LEU A 255 7.46 17.69 -7.67
C LEU A 255 5.94 17.74 -7.61
N GLY A 256 5.43 18.22 -6.49
CA GLY A 256 4.00 18.52 -6.35
C GLY A 256 3.60 19.73 -7.22
N PRO A 257 2.29 19.91 -7.47
CA PRO A 257 1.81 21.05 -8.25
C PRO A 257 2.09 22.39 -7.56
N ARG A 258 2.73 23.33 -8.25
CA ARG A 258 3.07 24.66 -7.72
C ARG A 258 1.90 25.41 -7.10
N VAL A 259 0.71 25.23 -7.65
CA VAL A 259 -0.52 25.84 -7.10
C VAL A 259 -0.76 25.53 -5.63
N ILE A 260 -0.22 24.42 -5.11
CA ILE A 260 -0.33 24.05 -3.69
C ILE A 260 0.54 25.00 -2.83
N ASP A 261 1.79 25.24 -3.25
CA ASP A 261 2.70 26.20 -2.59
C ASP A 261 2.20 27.64 -2.75
N ASP A 262 1.80 28.02 -3.96
CA ASP A 262 1.28 29.36 -4.28
C ASP A 262 0.02 29.68 -3.45
N SER A 263 -0.71 28.65 -3.01
CA SER A 263 -1.89 28.76 -2.14
C SER A 263 -1.55 28.73 -0.64
N GLY A 264 -0.28 28.59 -0.26
CA GLY A 264 0.18 28.50 1.13
C GLY A 264 -0.17 27.18 1.81
N LEU A 265 -0.45 26.12 1.03
CA LEU A 265 -0.84 24.79 1.51
C LEU A 265 0.31 23.75 1.41
N GLY A 266 1.43 24.13 0.81
CA GLY A 266 2.54 23.22 0.52
C GLY A 266 3.69 23.29 1.51
N ASP A 267 4.70 22.46 1.23
CA ASP A 267 5.96 22.34 1.99
C ASP A 267 7.16 23.02 1.30
N GLY A 268 6.92 23.72 0.20
CA GLY A 268 7.94 24.40 -0.62
C GLY A 268 8.41 23.58 -1.84
N THR A 269 8.00 22.32 -1.94
CA THR A 269 8.27 21.43 -3.08
C THR A 269 6.98 21.05 -3.83
N GLY A 270 5.89 21.77 -3.56
CA GLY A 270 4.57 21.54 -4.12
C GLY A 270 3.78 20.42 -3.45
N TYR A 271 4.34 19.71 -2.48
CA TYR A 271 3.59 18.69 -1.76
C TYR A 271 2.80 19.30 -0.60
N ALA A 272 1.52 18.95 -0.52
CA ALA A 272 0.60 19.49 0.46
C ALA A 272 0.87 18.98 1.87
N LEU A 273 0.84 19.88 2.87
CA LEU A 273 1.02 19.58 4.28
C LEU A 273 -0.12 18.73 4.85
N THR A 274 0.03 17.42 4.77
CA THR A 274 -1.01 16.43 5.05
C THR A 274 -0.81 15.76 6.41
N ASP A 275 -1.86 15.60 7.20
CA ASP A 275 -1.85 14.73 8.37
C ASP A 275 -1.82 13.27 7.91
N PRO A 276 -0.83 12.46 8.32
CA PRO A 276 -0.60 11.13 7.75
C PRO A 276 -1.65 10.09 8.15
N LYS A 277 -2.53 10.39 9.11
CA LYS A 277 -3.54 9.44 9.60
C LYS A 277 -4.96 9.82 9.24
N THR A 278 -5.27 11.10 9.17
CA THR A 278 -6.61 11.60 8.80
C THR A 278 -6.70 12.04 7.35
N LEU A 279 -5.54 12.28 6.70
CA LEU A 279 -5.42 12.84 5.35
C LEU A 279 -6.06 14.22 5.20
N LYS A 280 -6.25 14.91 6.32
CA LYS A 280 -6.68 16.31 6.35
C LYS A 280 -5.47 17.23 6.25
N HIS A 281 -5.64 18.42 5.68
CA HIS A 281 -4.59 19.42 5.66
C HIS A 281 -4.27 19.90 7.09
N ARG A 282 -2.98 20.01 7.44
CA ARG A 282 -2.54 20.30 8.83
C ARG A 282 -2.92 21.69 9.34
N LYS A 283 -3.15 22.67 8.45
CA LYS A 283 -3.37 24.08 8.80
C LYS A 283 -4.67 24.68 8.23
N ALA A 284 -5.35 24.00 7.32
CA ALA A 284 -6.57 24.48 6.68
C ALA A 284 -7.73 23.50 6.90
N ASP A 285 -8.86 24.04 7.38
CA ASP A 285 -10.04 23.22 7.65
C ASP A 285 -10.79 22.88 6.36
N PHE A 286 -11.52 21.75 6.40
CA PHE A 286 -12.36 21.26 5.30
C PHE A 286 -11.61 20.93 4.01
N ILE A 287 -10.27 20.75 4.10
CA ILE A 287 -9.42 20.34 2.98
C ILE A 287 -8.83 18.97 3.28
N TYR A 288 -9.09 18.03 2.38
CA TYR A 288 -8.55 16.69 2.39
C TYR A 288 -7.64 16.45 1.19
N LEU A 289 -6.65 15.60 1.36
CA LEU A 289 -5.58 15.42 0.38
C LEU A 289 -5.30 13.94 0.20
N LEU A 290 -5.06 13.51 -1.04
CA LEU A 290 -4.68 12.13 -1.32
C LEU A 290 -3.83 12.02 -2.59
N GLY A 291 -3.16 10.88 -2.71
CA GLY A 291 -2.33 10.56 -3.85
C GLY A 291 -0.99 11.30 -3.85
N ASP A 292 -0.40 11.39 -5.03
CA ASP A 292 1.00 11.79 -5.18
C ASP A 292 1.30 13.23 -4.77
N ASN A 293 0.29 14.11 -4.65
CA ASN A 293 0.48 15.50 -4.21
C ASN A 293 0.64 15.70 -2.69
N THR A 294 0.58 14.64 -1.89
CA THR A 294 0.74 14.72 -0.44
C THR A 294 2.20 14.61 -0.02
N ASN A 295 2.57 15.21 1.13
CA ASN A 295 3.87 14.97 1.76
C ASN A 295 3.89 13.77 2.71
N VAL A 296 2.92 12.87 2.57
CA VAL A 296 2.83 11.65 3.38
C VAL A 296 3.92 10.65 2.94
N SER A 297 4.57 10.01 3.91
CA SER A 297 5.66 9.06 3.67
C SER A 297 5.15 7.67 3.26
N THR A 298 4.42 7.61 2.14
CA THR A 298 3.93 6.37 1.52
C THR A 298 4.45 6.24 0.09
N SER A 299 4.27 5.08 -0.53
CA SER A 299 4.49 4.96 -1.97
C SER A 299 3.49 5.83 -2.72
N LYS A 300 3.97 6.63 -3.66
CA LYS A 300 3.12 7.40 -4.56
C LYS A 300 2.64 6.50 -5.69
N ALA A 301 1.51 5.81 -5.45
CA ALA A 301 0.96 4.79 -6.35
C ALA A 301 -0.56 4.77 -6.35
N GLY A 302 -1.17 4.30 -7.44
CA GLY A 302 -2.62 4.24 -7.58
C GLY A 302 -3.31 3.35 -6.54
N SER A 303 -2.67 2.24 -6.13
CA SER A 303 -3.17 1.37 -5.05
C SER A 303 -3.17 2.09 -3.69
N VAL A 304 -2.21 2.96 -3.44
CA VAL A 304 -2.14 3.78 -2.21
C VAL A 304 -3.23 4.84 -2.22
N ALA A 305 -3.41 5.54 -3.34
CA ALA A 305 -4.48 6.53 -3.50
C ALA A 305 -5.87 5.94 -3.23
N HIS A 306 -6.08 4.65 -3.51
CA HIS A 306 -7.29 3.93 -3.16
C HIS A 306 -7.50 3.81 -1.64
N PHE A 307 -6.49 3.36 -0.88
CA PHE A 307 -6.57 3.27 0.59
C PHE A 307 -6.75 4.64 1.24
N GLU A 308 -6.09 5.65 0.69
CA GLU A 308 -6.25 7.04 1.11
C GLU A 308 -7.67 7.55 0.85
N ALA A 309 -8.27 7.22 -0.31
CA ALA A 309 -9.62 7.65 -0.68
C ALA A 309 -10.68 7.15 0.32
N GLU A 310 -10.56 5.92 0.81
CA GLU A 310 -11.48 5.39 1.85
C GLU A 310 -11.42 6.25 3.11
N THR A 311 -10.21 6.57 3.60
CA THR A 311 -10.02 7.43 4.78
C THR A 311 -10.54 8.85 4.55
N VAL A 312 -10.27 9.44 3.39
CA VAL A 312 -10.74 10.79 3.03
C VAL A 312 -12.26 10.84 3.02
N VAL A 313 -12.90 9.88 2.36
CA VAL A 313 -14.38 9.85 2.27
C VAL A 313 -15.01 9.60 3.64
N GLU A 314 -14.49 8.65 4.44
CA GLU A 314 -14.97 8.42 5.81
C GLU A 314 -14.90 9.71 6.64
N ASN A 315 -13.78 10.40 6.59
CA ASN A 315 -13.57 11.63 7.39
C ASN A 315 -14.42 12.81 6.92
N ILE A 316 -14.66 12.96 5.62
CA ILE A 316 -15.60 13.96 5.11
C ILE A 316 -17.03 13.68 5.62
N LEU A 317 -17.48 12.43 5.60
CA LEU A 317 -18.79 12.03 6.10
C LEU A 317 -18.94 12.29 7.60
N LEU A 318 -17.91 11.96 8.40
CA LEU A 318 -17.89 12.26 9.83
C LEU A 318 -18.02 13.77 10.10
N GLU A 319 -17.28 14.62 9.38
CA GLU A 319 -17.39 16.07 9.54
C GLU A 319 -18.75 16.63 9.07
N ILE A 320 -19.38 16.05 8.04
CA ILE A 320 -20.75 16.38 7.63
C ILE A 320 -21.76 16.12 8.76
N GLU A 321 -21.54 15.05 9.54
CA GLU A 321 -22.34 14.66 10.71
C GLU A 321 -21.95 15.44 11.99
N GLY A 322 -21.00 16.37 11.92
CA GLY A 322 -20.52 17.15 13.05
C GLY A 322 -19.56 16.36 13.97
N GLN A 323 -19.02 15.24 13.51
CA GLN A 323 -18.04 14.44 14.20
C GLN A 323 -16.61 14.85 13.82
N LYS A 324 -15.62 14.48 14.65
CA LYS A 324 -14.21 14.73 14.34
C LYS A 324 -13.65 13.68 13.37
N PRO A 325 -12.72 14.07 12.48
CA PRO A 325 -11.99 13.12 11.64
C PRO A 325 -11.31 12.04 12.48
N LYS A 326 -11.37 10.80 11.99
CA LYS A 326 -10.79 9.62 12.62
C LYS A 326 -9.42 9.33 12.03
N PRO A 327 -8.37 9.15 12.86
CA PRO A 327 -7.03 8.81 12.39
C PRO A 327 -6.95 7.32 12.03
N SER A 328 -7.46 6.94 10.85
CA SER A 328 -7.61 5.53 10.45
C SER A 328 -6.56 5.05 9.45
N TYR A 329 -5.93 5.96 8.68
CA TYR A 329 -4.90 5.55 7.72
C TYR A 329 -3.59 5.18 8.42
N ASP A 330 -3.00 4.05 8.05
CA ASP A 330 -1.77 3.50 8.63
C ASP A 330 -0.57 3.51 7.66
N GLY A 331 -0.74 4.11 6.47
CA GLY A 331 0.29 4.12 5.42
C GLY A 331 0.33 2.85 4.58
N HIS A 332 -0.74 2.07 4.57
CA HIS A 332 -0.84 0.84 3.80
C HIS A 332 -0.48 1.07 2.33
N SER A 333 0.46 0.27 1.86
CA SER A 333 0.99 0.31 0.49
C SER A 333 1.20 -1.11 0.01
N ASN A 334 0.65 -1.43 -1.16
CA ASN A 334 0.93 -2.68 -1.83
C ASN A 334 1.23 -2.44 -3.31
N CYS A 335 2.12 -3.23 -3.87
CA CYS A 335 2.48 -3.15 -5.28
C CYS A 335 2.87 -4.52 -5.82
N TYR A 336 2.39 -4.83 -7.02
CA TYR A 336 2.98 -5.89 -7.83
C TYR A 336 4.24 -5.36 -8.51
N ILE A 337 5.31 -6.14 -8.48
CA ILE A 337 6.58 -5.84 -9.14
C ILE A 337 6.79 -6.90 -10.22
N GLU A 338 6.58 -6.53 -11.47
CA GLU A 338 6.79 -7.44 -12.60
C GLU A 338 8.27 -7.74 -12.77
N SER A 339 8.62 -9.02 -12.86
CA SER A 339 10.01 -9.44 -13.01
C SER A 339 10.35 -10.10 -14.36
N GLY A 340 9.39 -10.04 -15.30
CA GLY A 340 9.49 -10.73 -16.58
C GLY A 340 9.26 -12.23 -16.47
N TYR A 341 9.36 -12.95 -17.59
CA TYR A 341 9.20 -14.40 -17.65
C TYR A 341 7.90 -14.91 -17.02
N HIS A 342 6.83 -14.12 -17.15
CA HIS A 342 5.52 -14.37 -16.53
C HIS A 342 5.58 -14.53 -15.01
N LYS A 343 6.40 -13.73 -14.35
CA LYS A 343 6.51 -13.69 -12.90
C LYS A 343 6.46 -12.26 -12.38
N ALA A 344 5.88 -12.12 -11.20
CA ALA A 344 5.89 -10.89 -10.44
C ALA A 344 6.04 -11.18 -8.95
N LEU A 345 6.46 -10.16 -8.19
CA LEU A 345 6.38 -10.16 -6.74
C LEU A 345 5.16 -9.33 -6.31
N LEU A 346 4.66 -9.59 -5.11
CA LEU A 346 3.74 -8.70 -4.40
C LEU A 346 4.42 -8.21 -3.13
N ILE A 347 4.56 -6.90 -2.98
CA ILE A 347 5.00 -6.27 -1.73
C ILE A 347 3.80 -5.64 -1.03
N ASP A 348 3.80 -5.71 0.31
CA ASP A 348 2.74 -5.19 1.15
C ASP A 348 3.34 -4.73 2.48
N PHE A 349 3.17 -3.44 2.82
CA PHE A 349 3.81 -2.77 3.96
C PHE A 349 3.02 -1.53 4.37
N ASN A 350 3.37 -0.96 5.53
CA ASN A 350 2.82 0.32 5.98
C ASN A 350 3.90 1.20 6.65
N TYR A 351 3.50 2.24 7.41
CA TYR A 351 4.46 3.12 8.10
C TYR A 351 5.41 2.37 9.02
N ASP A 352 4.87 1.38 9.76
CA ASP A 352 5.57 0.69 10.83
C ASP A 352 6.18 -0.65 10.40
N MET A 353 5.64 -1.25 9.33
CA MET A 353 5.99 -2.61 8.91
C MET A 353 6.71 -2.62 7.57
N GLU A 354 7.83 -3.34 7.53
CA GLU A 354 8.55 -3.69 6.32
C GLU A 354 7.77 -4.68 5.45
N PRO A 355 8.02 -4.75 4.13
CA PRO A 355 7.53 -5.85 3.30
C PRO A 355 7.99 -7.19 3.87
N LEU A 356 7.04 -8.10 4.11
CA LEU A 356 7.27 -9.42 4.69
C LEU A 356 6.98 -10.51 3.68
N GLU A 357 7.66 -11.64 3.83
CA GLU A 357 7.35 -12.87 3.09
C GLU A 357 6.03 -13.48 3.58
N GLY A 358 5.42 -14.35 2.78
CA GLY A 358 4.18 -15.04 3.15
C GLY A 358 3.24 -15.29 1.99
N LYS A 359 1.97 -15.49 2.32
CA LYS A 359 0.87 -15.74 1.36
C LYS A 359 -0.26 -14.73 1.56
N PHE A 360 -0.88 -14.29 0.48
CA PHE A 360 -1.95 -13.30 0.50
C PHE A 360 -3.11 -13.71 -0.44
N PRO A 361 -4.36 -13.43 -0.13
CA PRO A 361 -4.88 -12.92 1.15
C PRO A 361 -5.09 -14.03 2.19
N VAL A 362 -5.06 -15.31 1.77
CA VAL A 362 -5.29 -16.45 2.66
C VAL A 362 -3.95 -17.04 3.10
N PRO A 363 -3.69 -17.17 4.41
CA PRO A 363 -2.47 -17.76 4.93
C PRO A 363 -2.22 -19.15 4.34
N VAL A 364 -0.97 -19.47 3.99
CA VAL A 364 -0.50 -20.76 3.46
C VAL A 364 -1.02 -21.12 2.07
N VAL A 365 -2.27 -20.77 1.74
CA VAL A 365 -2.91 -21.14 0.46
C VAL A 365 -2.63 -20.10 -0.61
N GLY A 366 -2.65 -18.84 -0.31
CA GLY A 366 -2.46 -17.78 -1.27
C GLY A 366 -3.79 -17.29 -1.87
N PRO A 367 -3.88 -17.05 -3.18
CA PRO A 367 -2.98 -17.50 -4.26
C PRO A 367 -1.68 -16.70 -4.46
N PHE A 368 -1.59 -15.49 -3.89
CA PHE A 368 -0.44 -14.61 -4.13
C PHE A 368 0.70 -14.87 -3.13
N ASP A 369 1.93 -14.83 -3.64
CA ASP A 369 3.15 -14.90 -2.83
C ASP A 369 3.62 -13.50 -2.47
N LEU A 370 3.81 -13.23 -1.17
CA LEU A 370 4.39 -11.97 -0.71
C LEU A 370 5.92 -12.04 -0.81
N LEU A 371 6.52 -10.99 -1.37
CA LEU A 371 7.97 -10.78 -1.51
C LEU A 371 8.70 -11.96 -2.21
N LYS A 372 7.99 -12.65 -3.09
CA LYS A 372 8.49 -13.79 -3.86
C LYS A 372 7.91 -13.77 -5.26
N GLU A 373 8.74 -14.13 -6.25
CA GLU A 373 8.29 -14.29 -7.63
C GLU A 373 7.29 -15.43 -7.78
N SER A 374 6.15 -15.19 -8.42
CA SER A 374 5.20 -16.22 -8.80
C SER A 374 4.41 -15.86 -10.05
N TYR A 375 3.92 -16.89 -10.75
CA TYR A 375 3.01 -16.74 -11.87
C TYR A 375 1.67 -16.10 -11.45
N MET A 376 1.16 -16.45 -10.28
CA MET A 376 -0.09 -15.88 -9.77
C MET A 376 0.01 -14.39 -9.51
N ASN A 377 1.16 -13.91 -9.03
CA ASN A 377 1.41 -12.48 -8.87
C ASN A 377 1.43 -11.77 -10.24
N HIS A 378 2.04 -12.37 -11.26
CA HIS A 378 2.00 -11.87 -12.62
C HIS A 378 0.56 -11.76 -13.14
N MET A 379 -0.24 -12.82 -12.97
CA MET A 379 -1.66 -12.77 -13.34
C MET A 379 -2.41 -11.66 -12.58
N GLY A 380 -2.12 -11.47 -11.30
CA GLY A 380 -2.67 -10.37 -10.51
C GLY A 380 -2.28 -9.00 -11.07
N LYS A 381 -1.02 -8.82 -11.49
CA LYS A 381 -0.52 -7.59 -12.13
C LYS A 381 -1.26 -7.31 -13.44
N ILE A 382 -1.42 -8.30 -14.30
CA ILE A 382 -2.09 -8.13 -15.62
C ILE A 382 -3.60 -7.90 -15.43
N MET A 383 -4.24 -8.65 -14.53
CA MET A 383 -5.66 -8.45 -14.22
C MET A 383 -5.96 -7.10 -13.58
N PHE A 384 -4.95 -6.43 -13.01
CA PHE A 384 -5.14 -5.16 -12.31
C PHE A 384 -5.64 -4.04 -13.25
N ASP A 385 -5.36 -4.08 -14.54
CA ASP A 385 -5.95 -3.15 -15.53
C ASP A 385 -7.49 -3.24 -15.52
N TRP A 386 -8.02 -4.46 -15.64
CA TRP A 386 -9.46 -4.67 -15.60
C TRP A 386 -10.07 -4.24 -14.25
N ILE A 387 -9.40 -4.59 -13.13
CA ILE A 387 -9.80 -4.19 -11.77
C ILE A 387 -9.80 -2.66 -11.65
N TYR A 388 -8.78 -2.01 -12.16
CA TYR A 388 -8.63 -0.56 -12.15
C TYR A 388 -9.83 0.15 -12.77
N TRP A 389 -10.16 -0.19 -14.02
CA TRP A 389 -11.25 0.45 -14.76
C TRP A 389 -12.64 0.08 -14.27
N ASN A 390 -12.86 -1.16 -13.85
CA ASN A 390 -14.21 -1.67 -13.60
C ASN A 390 -14.58 -1.77 -12.11
N MET A 391 -13.61 -1.71 -11.20
CA MET A 391 -13.85 -1.86 -9.76
C MET A 391 -13.27 -0.71 -8.95
N LEU A 392 -12.00 -0.38 -9.17
CA LEU A 392 -11.28 0.60 -8.37
C LEU A 392 -11.81 2.02 -8.62
N LEU A 393 -11.77 2.50 -9.87
CA LEU A 393 -12.22 3.85 -10.22
C LEU A 393 -13.72 4.07 -9.92
N PRO A 394 -14.63 3.13 -10.22
CA PRO A 394 -16.04 3.25 -9.84
C PRO A 394 -16.31 3.21 -8.33
N GLY A 395 -15.32 2.93 -7.50
CA GLY A 395 -15.48 2.87 -6.05
C GLY A 395 -16.27 1.66 -5.54
N TYR A 396 -16.36 0.56 -6.32
CA TYR A 396 -17.04 -0.69 -5.93
C TYR A 396 -16.17 -1.58 -5.02
N LEU A 397 -15.51 -0.97 -4.07
CA LEU A 397 -14.53 -1.60 -3.19
C LEU A 397 -15.07 -2.63 -2.20
N PRO A 398 -16.34 -2.56 -1.72
CA PRO A 398 -16.88 -3.58 -0.82
C PRO A 398 -16.94 -5.00 -1.42
N MET A 399 -16.82 -5.12 -2.74
CA MET A 399 -16.80 -6.42 -3.42
C MET A 399 -15.39 -7.06 -3.50
N VAL A 400 -14.35 -6.34 -3.06
CA VAL A 400 -13.00 -6.88 -2.88
C VAL A 400 -12.64 -6.90 -1.40
N PRO A 401 -13.21 -7.80 -0.57
CA PRO A 401 -12.92 -7.89 0.86
C PRO A 401 -11.46 -8.25 1.15
N MET A 402 -10.65 -8.33 0.11
CA MET A 402 -9.27 -8.78 0.11
C MET A 402 -8.25 -7.66 0.25
N LEU A 403 -8.66 -6.38 0.11
CA LEU A 403 -7.78 -5.23 0.18
C LEU A 403 -8.31 -4.20 1.21
N PRO A 404 -8.16 -4.45 2.51
CA PRO A 404 -8.56 -3.48 3.51
C PRO A 404 -7.70 -2.22 3.42
N SER A 405 -8.28 -1.05 3.71
CA SER A 405 -7.57 0.24 3.76
C SER A 405 -6.41 0.26 4.76
N GLN A 406 -6.50 -0.55 5.79
CA GLN A 406 -5.41 -0.79 6.73
C GLN A 406 -4.72 -2.12 6.45
N MET A 407 -3.39 -2.12 6.57
CA MET A 407 -2.60 -3.34 6.44
C MET A 407 -3.03 -4.37 7.47
N ASN A 408 -3.28 -5.61 7.03
CA ASN A 408 -3.47 -6.74 7.93
C ASN A 408 -2.22 -7.66 7.92
N PHE A 409 -2.11 -8.50 8.96
CA PHE A 409 -0.96 -9.40 9.13
C PHE A 409 -1.28 -10.85 8.77
N VAL A 410 -2.48 -11.08 8.25
CA VAL A 410 -2.92 -12.41 7.84
C VAL A 410 -2.03 -12.92 6.71
N GLY A 411 -1.44 -14.09 6.89
CA GLY A 411 -0.56 -14.72 5.89
C GLY A 411 0.87 -14.21 5.83
N LYS A 412 1.26 -13.20 6.61
CA LYS A 412 2.62 -12.67 6.64
C LYS A 412 3.51 -13.41 7.63
N ASP A 413 4.72 -13.73 7.20
CA ASP A 413 5.75 -14.33 8.06
C ASP A 413 6.50 -13.24 8.84
N MET A 414 6.08 -13.03 10.08
CA MET A 414 6.68 -12.04 10.97
C MET A 414 8.16 -12.32 11.27
N THR A 415 8.64 -13.56 11.12
CA THR A 415 10.06 -13.91 11.37
C THR A 415 11.00 -13.27 10.37
N THR A 416 10.49 -12.85 9.21
CA THR A 416 11.28 -12.20 8.17
C THR A 416 11.47 -10.70 8.41
N HIS A 417 10.83 -10.11 9.43
CA HIS A 417 10.99 -8.70 9.74
C HIS A 417 12.43 -8.37 10.18
N PRO A 418 13.09 -7.31 9.64
CA PRO A 418 14.49 -7.00 9.92
C PRO A 418 14.81 -6.82 11.40
N LYS A 419 13.95 -6.12 12.15
CA LYS A 419 14.13 -5.93 13.59
C LYS A 419 14.07 -7.24 14.38
N ILE A 420 13.24 -8.19 13.96
CA ILE A 420 13.17 -9.53 14.56
C ILE A 420 14.43 -10.33 14.23
N ARG A 421 14.91 -10.26 12.98
CA ARG A 421 16.18 -10.91 12.60
C ARG A 421 17.37 -10.38 13.38
N GLN A 422 17.39 -9.09 13.72
CA GLN A 422 18.46 -8.48 14.52
C GLN A 422 18.29 -8.75 16.02
N SER A 423 17.05 -8.90 16.52
CA SER A 423 16.74 -9.10 17.94
C SER A 423 16.57 -10.57 18.33
N ARG A 424 17.47 -11.45 17.84
CA ARG A 424 17.46 -12.89 18.17
C ARG A 424 17.47 -13.22 19.68
N THR A 425 17.63 -12.24 20.54
CA THR A 425 17.76 -12.37 21.99
C THR A 425 16.57 -11.84 22.78
N VAL A 426 15.56 -11.21 22.15
CA VAL A 426 14.35 -10.75 22.88
C VAL A 426 13.59 -11.96 23.40
N LYS A 427 13.37 -12.00 24.71
CA LYS A 427 12.59 -13.06 25.35
C LYS A 427 11.10 -12.78 25.32
N VAL A 428 10.29 -13.82 25.30
CA VAL A 428 8.84 -13.73 25.31
C VAL A 428 8.34 -12.98 26.54
N GLY A 429 9.00 -13.17 27.69
CA GLY A 429 8.69 -12.49 28.94
C GLY A 429 8.79 -10.97 28.93
N GLU A 430 9.60 -10.41 27.98
CA GLU A 430 9.78 -8.96 27.85
C GLU A 430 8.59 -8.29 27.14
N ILE A 431 7.78 -9.05 26.41
CA ILE A 431 6.70 -8.53 25.55
C ILE A 431 5.31 -9.08 25.89
N MET A 432 5.24 -10.12 26.73
CA MET A 432 3.97 -10.74 27.07
C MET A 432 3.06 -9.83 27.89
N THR A 433 1.77 -9.99 27.73
CA THR A 433 0.78 -9.43 28.65
C THR A 433 0.69 -10.35 29.88
N ARG A 434 0.96 -9.83 31.09
CA ARG A 434 1.02 -10.61 32.34
C ARG A 434 -0.34 -10.77 33.00
N ASP A 435 -1.22 -9.78 32.92
CA ASP A 435 -2.58 -9.83 33.51
C ASP A 435 -3.51 -10.64 32.61
N VAL A 436 -3.43 -11.97 32.71
CA VAL A 436 -4.20 -12.89 31.87
C VAL A 436 -5.50 -13.25 32.56
N ILE A 437 -6.61 -12.96 31.90
CA ILE A 437 -7.93 -13.41 32.34
C ILE A 437 -8.08 -14.87 31.95
N THR A 438 -8.34 -15.74 32.93
CA THR A 438 -8.55 -17.17 32.77
C THR A 438 -9.95 -17.58 33.26
N VAL A 439 -10.42 -18.73 32.83
CA VAL A 439 -11.65 -19.36 33.32
C VAL A 439 -11.38 -20.78 33.79
N HIS A 440 -12.17 -21.29 34.74
CA HIS A 440 -12.06 -22.67 35.20
C HIS A 440 -12.80 -23.63 34.27
N GLU A 441 -12.35 -24.89 34.23
CA GLU A 441 -13.18 -26.00 33.70
C GLU A 441 -14.57 -25.99 34.38
N GLY A 442 -15.60 -26.29 33.62
CA GLY A 442 -16.99 -26.22 34.13
C GLY A 442 -17.60 -24.80 34.10
N THR A 443 -16.86 -23.75 33.76
CA THR A 443 -17.46 -22.43 33.52
C THR A 443 -18.44 -22.52 32.35
N SER A 444 -19.64 -21.93 32.49
CA SER A 444 -20.61 -21.92 31.39
C SER A 444 -20.10 -21.15 30.17
N LEU A 445 -20.45 -21.60 28.98
CA LEU A 445 -20.10 -20.91 27.74
C LEU A 445 -20.65 -19.48 27.71
N ASP A 446 -21.83 -19.26 28.28
CA ASP A 446 -22.43 -17.92 28.39
C ASP A 446 -21.56 -16.98 29.23
N THR A 447 -21.08 -17.46 30.40
CA THR A 447 -20.17 -16.69 31.26
C THR A 447 -18.86 -16.39 30.55
N ALA A 448 -18.29 -17.36 29.85
CA ALA A 448 -17.05 -17.18 29.10
C ALA A 448 -17.23 -16.15 27.94
N ALA A 449 -18.35 -16.22 27.23
CA ALA A 449 -18.68 -15.25 26.17
C ALA A 449 -18.88 -13.84 26.74
N ASP A 450 -19.54 -13.68 27.87
CA ASP A 450 -19.73 -12.40 28.53
C ASP A 450 -18.38 -11.80 28.96
N ILE A 451 -17.47 -12.59 29.52
CA ILE A 451 -16.10 -12.14 29.87
C ILE A 451 -15.36 -11.69 28.63
N MET A 452 -15.37 -12.47 27.55
CA MET A 452 -14.70 -12.12 26.31
C MET A 452 -15.23 -10.80 25.72
N ALA A 453 -16.56 -10.61 25.74
CA ALA A 453 -17.19 -9.41 25.22
C ALA A 453 -16.90 -8.17 26.08
N GLN A 454 -17.01 -8.27 27.41
CA GLN A 454 -16.76 -7.16 28.34
C GLN A 454 -15.31 -6.71 28.35
N GLN A 455 -14.38 -7.66 28.27
CA GLN A 455 -12.95 -7.40 28.30
C GLN A 455 -12.35 -7.13 26.91
N GLY A 456 -13.13 -7.28 25.85
CA GLY A 456 -12.67 -7.09 24.48
C GLY A 456 -11.58 -8.08 24.04
N ILE A 457 -11.58 -9.29 24.62
CA ILE A 457 -10.61 -10.34 24.33
C ILE A 457 -11.24 -11.44 23.48
N SER A 458 -10.48 -12.05 22.59
CA SER A 458 -10.96 -13.05 21.63
C SER A 458 -10.53 -14.50 21.98
N SER A 459 -9.98 -14.71 23.16
CA SER A 459 -9.74 -16.06 23.71
C SER A 459 -9.50 -16.02 25.22
N LEU A 460 -9.79 -17.15 25.88
CA LEU A 460 -9.61 -17.37 27.31
C LEU A 460 -8.82 -18.66 27.54
N PRO A 461 -7.67 -18.62 28.21
CA PRO A 461 -7.08 -19.84 28.76
C PRO A 461 -7.99 -20.46 29.80
N VAL A 462 -8.11 -21.79 29.75
CA VAL A 462 -8.92 -22.59 30.69
C VAL A 462 -7.97 -23.30 31.62
N ILE A 463 -8.23 -23.18 32.93
CA ILE A 463 -7.42 -23.75 34.00
C ILE A 463 -8.24 -24.75 34.82
N ASP A 464 -7.56 -25.72 35.44
CA ASP A 464 -8.15 -26.64 36.40
C ASP A 464 -8.22 -26.05 37.82
N ALA A 465 -8.63 -26.90 38.81
CA ALA A 465 -8.71 -26.52 40.21
C ALA A 465 -7.33 -26.18 40.82
N ASP A 466 -6.25 -26.75 40.27
CA ASP A 466 -4.87 -26.52 40.68
C ASP A 466 -4.20 -25.36 39.93
N LYS A 467 -4.98 -24.54 39.20
CA LYS A 467 -4.57 -23.40 38.35
C LYS A 467 -3.69 -23.78 37.15
N LYS A 468 -3.62 -25.05 36.79
CA LYS A 468 -2.85 -25.50 35.63
C LYS A 468 -3.63 -25.33 34.34
N LEU A 469 -2.93 -24.98 33.27
CA LEU A 469 -3.52 -24.82 31.95
C LEU A 469 -3.98 -26.17 31.38
N VAL A 470 -5.28 -26.28 31.07
CA VAL A 470 -5.91 -27.48 30.47
C VAL A 470 -6.43 -27.25 29.07
N GLY A 471 -6.72 -25.99 28.70
CA GLY A 471 -7.26 -25.66 27.38
C GLY A 471 -7.22 -24.19 27.04
N ILE A 472 -7.67 -23.88 25.86
CA ILE A 472 -7.94 -22.51 25.39
C ILE A 472 -9.31 -22.49 24.68
N LEU A 473 -10.11 -21.50 25.00
CA LEU A 473 -11.39 -21.22 24.34
C LEU A 473 -11.22 -19.94 23.51
N SER A 474 -11.61 -19.96 22.26
CA SER A 474 -11.50 -18.83 21.34
C SER A 474 -12.83 -18.49 20.65
N GLU A 475 -12.92 -17.30 20.04
CA GLU A 475 -14.06 -16.92 19.19
C GLU A 475 -14.33 -17.96 18.09
N ALA A 476 -13.28 -18.58 17.54
CA ALA A 476 -13.41 -19.60 16.50
C ALA A 476 -14.13 -20.86 17.01
N ASP A 477 -13.92 -21.25 18.26
CA ASP A 477 -14.60 -22.40 18.87
C ASP A 477 -16.11 -22.16 19.02
N PHE A 478 -16.50 -20.92 19.38
CA PHE A 478 -17.92 -20.52 19.41
C PHE A 478 -18.54 -20.56 18.02
N LEU A 479 -17.83 -20.02 16.99
CA LEU A 479 -18.34 -20.00 15.62
C LEU A 479 -18.49 -21.39 15.04
N ALA A 480 -17.54 -22.28 15.31
CA ALA A 480 -17.62 -23.69 14.90
C ALA A 480 -18.83 -24.39 15.52
N SER A 481 -19.15 -24.10 16.79
CA SER A 481 -20.31 -24.67 17.47
C SER A 481 -21.67 -24.25 16.88
N LEU A 482 -21.69 -23.09 16.20
CA LEU A 482 -22.91 -22.54 15.58
C LEU A 482 -23.06 -22.91 14.10
N ASN A 483 -22.17 -23.72 13.53
CA ASN A 483 -22.12 -24.05 12.09
C ASN A 483 -22.06 -22.79 11.15
N ILE A 484 -21.44 -21.73 11.60
CA ILE A 484 -21.29 -20.48 10.84
C ILE A 484 -19.90 -20.44 10.18
N ASN A 485 -19.85 -20.39 8.85
CA ASN A 485 -18.60 -20.24 8.11
C ASN A 485 -17.95 -18.87 8.35
N GLU A 486 -16.62 -18.85 8.51
CA GLU A 486 -15.80 -17.63 8.70
C GLU A 486 -15.95 -16.67 7.52
N GLY A 487 -16.65 -15.55 7.66
CA GLY A 487 -16.82 -14.59 6.55
C GLY A 487 -17.36 -13.20 6.89
N SER A 488 -17.86 -12.96 8.07
CA SER A 488 -18.41 -11.64 8.42
C SER A 488 -17.81 -11.13 9.73
N GLY A 489 -17.48 -9.84 9.77
CA GLY A 489 -16.80 -9.14 10.87
C GLY A 489 -17.19 -9.60 12.28
N ILE A 490 -16.34 -10.41 12.85
CA ILE A 490 -16.57 -11.23 14.08
C ILE A 490 -17.03 -10.38 15.27
N LYS A 491 -16.47 -9.17 15.44
CA LYS A 491 -16.88 -8.25 16.54
C LYS A 491 -18.33 -7.79 16.46
N HIS A 492 -18.84 -7.53 15.27
CA HIS A 492 -20.21 -7.05 15.06
C HIS A 492 -21.22 -8.19 15.25
N MET A 493 -20.84 -9.42 14.91
CA MET A 493 -21.69 -10.61 15.11
C MET A 493 -21.80 -11.00 16.58
N PHE A 494 -20.70 -10.98 17.35
CA PHE A 494 -20.73 -11.25 18.79
C PHE A 494 -21.64 -10.28 19.54
N THR A 495 -21.52 -8.96 19.28
CA THR A 495 -22.41 -7.94 19.86
C THR A 495 -23.86 -8.10 19.43
N THR A 496 -24.12 -8.61 18.23
CA THR A 496 -25.49 -8.79 17.70
C THR A 496 -26.14 -10.04 18.26
N ILE A 497 -25.40 -11.13 18.46
CA ILE A 497 -25.89 -12.38 19.09
C ILE A 497 -26.20 -12.13 20.56
N ILE A 498 -25.35 -11.41 21.27
CA ILE A 498 -25.59 -11.07 22.70
C ILE A 498 -26.77 -10.10 22.85
N ARG A 499 -27.03 -9.18 21.90
CA ARG A 499 -28.14 -8.22 21.94
C ARG A 499 -29.49 -8.76 21.47
N ARG A 500 -29.54 -9.79 20.60
CA ARG A 500 -30.77 -10.29 19.98
C ARG A 500 -31.39 -11.54 20.63
N GLY A 501 -30.83 -12.03 21.72
CA GLY A 501 -31.30 -13.23 22.38
C GLY A 501 -30.46 -14.46 22.05
N ARG A 502 -30.09 -15.17 23.09
CA ARG A 502 -29.17 -16.32 23.07
C ARG A 502 -29.76 -17.49 22.25
N PRO A 503 -28.98 -18.12 21.37
CA PRO A 503 -29.42 -19.37 20.75
C PRO A 503 -29.65 -20.42 21.84
N SER A 504 -30.78 -21.07 21.81
CA SER A 504 -31.21 -22.04 22.83
C SER A 504 -30.32 -23.29 23.03
N LYS A 505 -29.22 -23.39 22.27
CA LYS A 505 -28.31 -24.56 22.29
C LYS A 505 -27.09 -24.43 23.21
N THR A 506 -26.85 -23.28 23.85
CA THR A 506 -25.69 -23.08 24.74
C THR A 506 -26.03 -23.21 26.22
N HIS A 507 -27.32 -23.25 26.60
CA HIS A 507 -27.75 -23.43 27.99
C HIS A 507 -27.30 -24.79 28.55
N GLY A 508 -26.45 -24.74 29.58
CA GLY A 508 -25.95 -25.94 30.27
C GLY A 508 -24.64 -26.51 29.69
N THR A 509 -24.05 -25.89 28.64
CA THR A 509 -22.77 -26.33 28.07
C THR A 509 -21.63 -25.58 28.75
N THR A 510 -20.55 -26.26 29.07
CA THR A 510 -19.37 -25.72 29.74
C THR A 510 -18.18 -25.56 28.77
N VAL A 511 -17.19 -24.73 29.14
CA VAL A 511 -16.02 -24.40 28.29
C VAL A 511 -15.21 -25.63 27.88
N ASP A 512 -15.17 -26.66 28.72
CA ASP A 512 -14.45 -27.90 28.47
C ASP A 512 -15.03 -28.75 27.33
N THR A 513 -16.24 -28.45 26.88
CA THR A 513 -16.89 -29.11 25.74
C THR A 513 -16.46 -28.54 24.40
N LEU A 514 -16.02 -27.28 24.37
CA LEU A 514 -15.63 -26.58 23.14
C LEU A 514 -14.14 -26.19 23.08
N MET A 515 -13.46 -26.08 24.23
CA MET A 515 -12.07 -25.64 24.29
C MET A 515 -11.14 -26.55 23.49
N THR A 516 -10.13 -25.97 22.86
CA THR A 516 -9.00 -26.72 22.35
C THR A 516 -8.15 -27.22 23.53
N ARG A 517 -8.11 -28.55 23.73
CA ARG A 517 -7.28 -29.15 24.76
C ARG A 517 -5.79 -29.15 24.38
N LYS A 518 -4.90 -29.10 25.40
CA LYS A 518 -3.44 -29.05 25.22
C LYS A 518 -3.00 -27.95 24.26
N PRO A 519 -3.28 -26.69 24.58
CA PRO A 519 -2.86 -25.58 23.74
C PRO A 519 -1.34 -25.52 23.65
N ILE A 520 -0.84 -24.96 22.53
CA ILE A 520 0.59 -24.75 22.34
C ILE A 520 1.04 -23.62 23.26
N THR A 521 2.08 -23.88 24.04
CA THR A 521 2.63 -22.94 25.03
C THR A 521 4.11 -22.66 24.75
N VAL A 522 4.59 -21.57 25.32
CA VAL A 522 6.00 -21.20 25.40
C VAL A 522 6.36 -20.84 26.84
N LYS A 523 7.63 -20.80 27.15
CA LYS A 523 8.14 -20.34 28.44
C LYS A 523 8.56 -18.88 28.38
N GLU A 524 8.62 -18.23 29.54
CA GLU A 524 9.02 -16.82 29.64
C GLU A 524 10.40 -16.56 29.03
N ASP A 525 11.31 -17.51 29.16
CA ASP A 525 12.69 -17.45 28.65
C ASP A 525 12.85 -17.82 27.15
N ASP A 526 11.79 -18.32 26.53
CA ASP A 526 11.82 -18.63 25.10
C ASP A 526 12.03 -17.35 24.28
N THR A 527 12.72 -17.51 23.14
CA THR A 527 12.98 -16.37 22.27
C THR A 527 11.73 -15.95 21.50
N LEU A 528 11.62 -14.67 21.21
CA LEU A 528 10.59 -14.14 20.34
C LEU A 528 10.51 -14.90 19.00
N GLN A 529 11.67 -15.29 18.46
CA GLN A 529 11.74 -16.06 17.22
C GLN A 529 11.07 -17.43 17.36
N THR A 530 11.28 -18.11 18.50
CA THR A 530 10.61 -19.38 18.81
C THR A 530 9.10 -19.21 18.85
N ALA A 531 8.61 -18.16 19.54
CA ALA A 531 7.18 -17.87 19.63
C ALA A 531 6.57 -17.60 18.24
N LEU A 532 7.22 -16.80 17.40
CA LEU A 532 6.77 -16.51 16.04
C LEU A 532 6.72 -17.76 15.16
N HIS A 533 7.76 -18.60 15.23
CA HIS A 533 7.80 -19.84 14.48
C HIS A 533 6.66 -20.79 14.89
N LEU A 534 6.37 -20.89 16.19
CA LEU A 534 5.25 -21.70 16.69
C LEU A 534 3.90 -21.15 16.26
N MET A 535 3.71 -19.82 16.30
CA MET A 535 2.46 -19.17 15.82
C MET A 535 2.24 -19.44 14.34
N ASP A 536 3.27 -19.35 13.52
CA ASP A 536 3.19 -19.54 12.07
C ASP A 536 2.95 -21.02 11.73
N ARG A 537 3.81 -21.91 12.24
CA ARG A 537 3.73 -23.36 11.98
C ARG A 537 2.37 -23.95 12.36
N ASN A 538 1.78 -23.47 13.47
CA ASN A 538 0.51 -24.01 14.00
C ASN A 538 -0.70 -23.15 13.63
N ARG A 539 -0.49 -22.07 12.83
CA ARG A 539 -1.55 -21.15 12.37
C ARG A 539 -2.35 -20.50 13.50
N ILE A 540 -1.70 -20.24 14.64
CA ILE A 540 -2.32 -19.62 15.81
C ILE A 540 -1.94 -18.15 15.92
N LYS A 541 -2.86 -17.36 16.46
CA LYS A 541 -2.70 -15.90 16.59
C LYS A 541 -2.13 -15.48 17.95
N ARG A 542 -2.06 -16.42 18.90
CA ARG A 542 -1.64 -16.23 20.29
C ARG A 542 -0.95 -17.46 20.81
N LEU A 543 -0.04 -17.23 21.77
CA LEU A 543 0.58 -18.28 22.58
C LEU A 543 0.34 -17.95 24.05
N ILE A 544 0.06 -19.00 24.81
CA ILE A 544 -0.02 -18.93 26.27
C ILE A 544 1.39 -19.19 26.81
N ILE A 545 1.81 -18.36 27.75
CA ILE A 545 3.07 -18.52 28.45
C ILE A 545 2.79 -19.20 29.79
N THR A 546 3.52 -20.29 30.06
CA THR A 546 3.39 -21.03 31.31
C THR A 546 4.72 -21.12 32.05
N ASN A 547 4.63 -21.18 33.39
CA ASN A 547 5.78 -21.48 34.25
C ASN A 547 6.14 -22.99 34.21
N SER A 548 7.11 -23.41 35.05
CA SER A 548 7.52 -24.82 35.17
C SER A 548 6.41 -25.74 35.66
N GLU A 549 5.43 -25.21 36.39
CA GLU A 549 4.30 -25.95 36.99
C GLU A 549 3.06 -25.99 36.07
N ASN A 550 3.21 -25.48 34.84
CA ASN A 550 2.13 -25.35 33.84
C ASN A 550 1.01 -24.36 34.22
N GLU A 551 1.33 -23.38 35.08
CA GLU A 551 0.41 -22.30 35.39
C GLU A 551 0.55 -21.18 34.34
N VAL A 552 -0.56 -20.51 34.01
CA VAL A 552 -0.58 -19.38 33.04
C VAL A 552 0.03 -18.15 33.67
N ILE A 553 1.13 -17.65 33.12
CA ILE A 553 1.84 -16.45 33.57
C ILE A 553 1.79 -15.29 32.56
N GLY A 554 1.36 -15.55 31.36
CA GLY A 554 1.28 -14.53 30.31
C GLY A 554 0.60 -15.02 29.04
N VAL A 555 0.34 -14.07 28.15
CA VAL A 555 -0.11 -14.31 26.78
C VAL A 555 0.67 -13.39 25.85
N VAL A 556 1.12 -13.92 24.73
CA VAL A 556 1.69 -13.13 23.64
C VAL A 556 0.85 -13.30 22.38
N SER A 557 0.54 -12.19 21.73
CA SER A 557 -0.27 -12.14 20.53
C SER A 557 0.42 -11.37 19.42
N ARG A 558 -0.06 -11.50 18.17
CA ARG A 558 0.49 -10.69 17.05
C ARG A 558 0.47 -9.17 17.31
N PRO A 559 -0.57 -8.56 17.93
CA PRO A 559 -0.53 -7.17 18.34
C PRO A 559 0.59 -6.80 19.31
N ASP A 560 1.00 -7.70 20.22
CA ASP A 560 2.09 -7.42 21.18
C ASP A 560 3.44 -7.35 20.44
N LEU A 561 3.61 -8.15 19.39
CA LEU A 561 4.76 -8.07 18.50
C LEU A 561 4.84 -6.72 17.79
N ILE A 562 3.70 -6.17 17.35
CA ILE A 562 3.63 -4.87 16.69
C ILE A 562 4.03 -3.75 17.64
N ARG A 563 3.61 -3.81 18.90
CA ARG A 563 3.98 -2.83 19.94
C ARG A 563 5.48 -2.75 20.16
N LEU A 564 6.19 -3.88 20.08
CA LEU A 564 7.65 -3.92 20.14
C LEU A 564 8.31 -3.02 19.07
N PHE A 565 7.71 -2.95 17.87
CA PHE A 565 8.26 -2.15 16.75
C PHE A 565 7.88 -0.67 16.85
N THR A 566 6.78 -0.34 17.48
CA THR A 566 6.31 1.05 17.59
C THR A 566 6.94 1.81 18.77
N GLY A 567 7.72 1.12 19.62
CA GLY A 567 8.34 1.72 20.82
C GLY A 567 7.33 2.18 21.88
N LYS A 568 6.05 1.81 21.74
CA LYS A 568 5.01 2.09 22.74
C LYS A 568 4.95 0.96 23.75
N HIS A 569 5.89 0.96 24.70
CA HIS A 569 5.72 0.19 25.93
C HIS A 569 4.62 0.86 26.78
N LYS A 570 3.75 0.03 27.41
CA LYS A 570 2.82 0.52 28.44
C LYS A 570 3.57 1.05 29.64
#